data_66ef71a26163154883c407ded0ecf5a9
#
_entry.id   66ef71a26163154883c407ded0ecf5a9
#
_cell.length_a   1.000
_cell.length_b   1.000
_cell.length_c   1.000
_cell.angle_alpha   90.00
_cell.angle_beta   90.00
_cell.angle_gamma   90.00
#
_symmetry.space_group_name_H-M   'P 1'
#
loop_
_entity.id
_entity.type
_entity.pdbx_description
1 polymer ?
#
loop_
_entity_poly.entity_id
_entity_poly.type
_entity_poly.pdbx_seq_one_letter_code
_entity_poly.pdbx_strand_id
1 'polypeptide(L)'
;MSKKFTCVDLFSGAGGLSRGFYDAGYDVVLGVDFDEAALKTFRENHGNAEAMKLDLFNHDNINVIVDFLRERDIKLDVLVGGPPCQGFSIAGPRDMNDKRNSLYLAMVELADRIKPQAVVLENVPGMLQTNGGIGARRIVEDFKKIGYVMIPKLLYAPDYGIPQMRKRVFFVGLRDGKTKFEFPEPVVDKEHYVTCEEAIGDLPSLQTEKGEIIYGEEIQDYTMKPANSYQRKMRSNSGKVLNHIGSIPIEKTRKMISLVPEGKNYKALPEEYQGIY
;
A
#
# COMPACT_ATOMS: atom_id res chain seq x y z
N MET A 1 25.21 17.83 -5.16
CA MET A 1 24.04 16.92 -5.24
C MET A 1 22.80 17.71 -4.87
N SER A 2 21.71 17.63 -5.63
CA SER A 2 20.46 18.29 -5.26
C SER A 2 19.93 17.67 -3.96
N LYS A 3 19.45 18.50 -3.04
CA LYS A 3 18.84 18.03 -1.79
C LYS A 3 17.62 17.17 -2.13
N LYS A 4 17.60 15.92 -1.65
CA LYS A 4 16.43 15.05 -1.77
C LYS A 4 15.34 15.51 -0.80
N PHE A 5 14.08 15.40 -1.20
CA PHE A 5 12.95 15.60 -0.30
C PHE A 5 12.82 14.41 0.66
N THR A 6 12.60 14.69 1.92
CA THR A 6 12.46 13.68 2.98
C THR A 6 11.03 13.18 3.12
N CYS A 7 10.86 11.90 3.42
CA CYS A 7 9.57 11.23 3.55
C CYS A 7 9.50 10.40 4.84
N VAL A 8 8.40 10.48 5.57
CA VAL A 8 8.03 9.59 6.69
C VAL A 8 6.75 8.87 6.33
N ASP A 9 6.72 7.55 6.56
CA ASP A 9 5.56 6.68 6.28
C ASP A 9 4.95 6.16 7.58
N LEU A 10 3.75 6.63 7.94
CA LEU A 10 2.97 6.12 9.06
C LEU A 10 2.03 5.00 8.59
N PHE A 11 1.89 3.97 9.41
CA PHE A 11 1.18 2.74 9.01
C PHE A 11 1.82 2.09 7.80
N SER A 12 3.15 2.07 7.79
CA SER A 12 3.97 1.74 6.62
C SER A 12 3.81 0.30 6.15
N GLY A 13 3.43 -0.61 7.07
CA GLY A 13 3.44 -2.04 6.77
C GLY A 13 4.82 -2.46 6.27
N ALA A 14 4.86 -3.21 5.16
CA ALA A 14 6.09 -3.63 4.48
C ALA A 14 6.74 -2.52 3.61
N GLY A 15 6.20 -1.29 3.60
CA GLY A 15 6.78 -0.15 2.90
C GLY A 15 6.32 0.00 1.45
N GLY A 16 5.13 -0.49 1.09
CA GLY A 16 4.66 -0.41 -0.30
C GLY A 16 4.41 1.02 -0.78
N LEU A 17 3.87 1.90 0.08
CA LEU A 17 3.62 3.31 -0.25
C LEU A 17 4.95 4.08 -0.32
N SER A 18 5.77 3.97 0.70
CA SER A 18 7.10 4.62 0.75
C SER A 18 8.05 4.13 -0.33
N ARG A 19 7.89 2.89 -0.83
CA ARG A 19 8.67 2.39 -1.96
C ARG A 19 8.43 3.23 -3.23
N GLY A 20 7.20 3.66 -3.48
CA GLY A 20 6.89 4.56 -4.59
C GLY A 20 7.61 5.91 -4.46
N PHE A 21 7.69 6.46 -3.24
CA PHE A 21 8.43 7.69 -2.97
C PHE A 21 9.94 7.49 -3.12
N TYR A 22 10.49 6.39 -2.64
CA TYR A 22 11.90 6.03 -2.82
C TYR A 22 12.26 5.94 -4.31
N ASP A 23 11.47 5.23 -5.11
CA ASP A 23 11.68 5.09 -6.55
C ASP A 23 11.54 6.43 -7.30
N ALA A 24 10.76 7.37 -6.76
CA ALA A 24 10.65 8.75 -7.26
C ALA A 24 11.81 9.66 -6.80
N GLY A 25 12.78 9.14 -6.05
CA GLY A 25 13.98 9.85 -5.62
C GLY A 25 13.88 10.58 -4.28
N TYR A 26 12.82 10.33 -3.51
CA TYR A 26 12.71 10.84 -2.13
C TYR A 26 13.65 10.06 -1.19
N ASP A 27 14.04 10.72 -0.12
CA ASP A 27 14.75 10.10 1.00
C ASP A 27 13.72 9.65 2.04
N VAL A 28 13.40 8.36 2.03
CA VAL A 28 12.53 7.76 3.06
C VAL A 28 13.35 7.61 4.32
N VAL A 29 13.06 8.40 5.34
CA VAL A 29 13.86 8.47 6.58
C VAL A 29 13.29 7.61 7.70
N LEU A 30 11.98 7.32 7.70
CA LEU A 30 11.32 6.57 8.75
C LEU A 30 10.04 5.88 8.24
N GLY A 31 9.88 4.61 8.59
CA GLY A 31 8.63 3.87 8.54
C GLY A 31 8.14 3.52 9.94
N VAL A 32 6.86 3.68 10.20
CA VAL A 32 6.23 3.39 11.49
C VAL A 32 5.07 2.43 11.31
N ASP A 33 5.08 1.33 12.04
CA ASP A 33 3.97 0.38 12.09
C ASP A 33 3.92 -0.31 13.47
N PHE A 34 2.82 -0.97 13.80
CA PHE A 34 2.72 -1.79 15.02
C PHE A 34 3.15 -3.25 14.78
N ASP A 35 3.18 -3.70 13.52
CA ASP A 35 3.50 -5.08 13.12
C ASP A 35 5.00 -5.24 12.84
N GLU A 36 5.69 -5.93 13.73
CA GLU A 36 7.12 -6.20 13.59
C GLU A 36 7.47 -7.07 12.37
N ALA A 37 6.59 -7.98 11.96
CA ALA A 37 6.84 -8.80 10.77
C ALA A 37 6.83 -7.96 9.49
N ALA A 38 5.90 -7.01 9.42
CA ALA A 38 5.86 -6.03 8.33
C ALA A 38 7.09 -5.11 8.34
N LEU A 39 7.47 -4.60 9.50
CA LEU A 39 8.67 -3.75 9.65
C LEU A 39 9.97 -4.47 9.31
N LYS A 40 10.06 -5.78 9.54
CA LYS A 40 11.21 -6.57 9.07
C LYS A 40 11.34 -6.47 7.55
N THR A 41 10.25 -6.64 6.81
CA THR A 41 10.23 -6.48 5.34
C THR A 41 10.52 -5.03 4.93
N PHE A 42 10.02 -4.05 5.69
CA PHE A 42 10.32 -2.63 5.46
C PHE A 42 11.82 -2.36 5.51
N ARG A 43 12.53 -2.84 6.54
CA ARG A 43 13.99 -2.67 6.70
C ARG A 43 14.77 -3.26 5.53
N GLU A 44 14.37 -4.43 5.04
CA GLU A 44 15.02 -5.07 3.88
C GLU A 44 14.86 -4.26 2.59
N ASN A 45 13.70 -3.61 2.43
CA ASN A 45 13.38 -2.84 1.22
C ASN A 45 13.83 -1.37 1.27
N HIS A 46 14.12 -0.83 2.46
CA HIS A 46 14.45 0.59 2.69
C HIS A 46 15.70 0.70 3.58
N GLY A 47 16.80 0.07 3.18
CA GLY A 47 18.00 -0.15 4.00
C GLY A 47 18.61 1.10 4.66
N ASN A 48 18.27 2.31 4.22
CA ASN A 48 18.72 3.57 4.84
C ASN A 48 17.66 4.22 5.74
N ALA A 49 16.43 3.68 5.77
CA ALA A 49 15.36 4.22 6.58
C ALA A 49 15.31 3.54 7.95
N GLU A 50 15.00 4.32 8.99
CA GLU A 50 14.66 3.74 10.29
C GLU A 50 13.28 3.08 10.22
N ALA A 51 13.07 2.04 11.04
CA ALA A 51 11.78 1.37 11.16
C ALA A 51 11.39 1.23 12.62
N MET A 52 10.35 1.93 13.05
CA MET A 52 9.91 1.99 14.43
C MET A 52 8.61 1.22 14.64
N LYS A 53 8.64 0.31 15.62
CA LYS A 53 7.42 -0.36 16.09
C LYS A 53 6.71 0.51 17.10
N LEU A 54 5.66 1.20 16.67
CA LEU A 54 4.85 2.07 17.53
C LEU A 54 3.35 1.81 17.30
N ASP A 55 2.60 1.76 18.38
CA ASP A 55 1.13 1.76 18.32
C ASP A 55 0.63 3.22 18.30
N LEU A 56 0.15 3.66 17.15
CA LEU A 56 -0.35 5.02 16.95
C LEU A 56 -1.77 5.26 17.48
N PHE A 57 -2.41 4.27 18.14
CA PHE A 57 -3.53 4.54 19.03
C PHE A 57 -3.09 5.29 20.30
N ASN A 58 -1.86 5.05 20.74
CA ASN A 58 -1.26 5.84 21.80
C ASN A 58 -0.60 7.09 21.19
N HIS A 59 -1.29 8.23 21.30
CA HIS A 59 -0.82 9.50 20.77
C HIS A 59 0.50 10.00 21.39
N ASP A 60 0.88 9.51 22.59
CA ASP A 60 2.18 9.83 23.17
C ASP A 60 3.34 9.34 22.29
N ASN A 61 3.12 8.30 21.50
CA ASN A 61 4.10 7.79 20.55
C ASN A 61 4.43 8.78 19.41
N ILE A 62 3.59 9.81 19.17
CA ILE A 62 3.92 10.90 18.26
C ILE A 62 5.14 11.68 18.78
N ASN A 63 5.34 11.79 20.12
CA ASN A 63 6.52 12.43 20.68
C ASN A 63 7.80 11.72 20.23
N VAL A 64 7.79 10.38 20.20
CA VAL A 64 8.95 9.59 19.78
C VAL A 64 9.35 9.94 18.33
N ILE A 65 8.36 10.09 17.44
CA ILE A 65 8.61 10.46 16.04
C ILE A 65 9.14 11.89 15.93
N VAL A 66 8.56 12.82 16.68
CA VAL A 66 9.00 14.23 16.70
C VAL A 66 10.42 14.35 17.21
N ASP A 67 10.75 13.65 18.30
CA ASP A 67 12.09 13.68 18.90
C ASP A 67 13.13 13.02 17.97
N PHE A 68 12.78 11.92 17.30
CA PHE A 68 13.62 11.29 16.29
C PHE A 68 14.00 12.28 15.17
N LEU A 69 13.03 13.02 14.64
CA LEU A 69 13.28 13.99 13.57
C LEU A 69 14.11 15.17 14.07
N ARG A 70 13.85 15.65 15.29
CA ARG A 70 14.57 16.76 15.91
C ARG A 70 16.01 16.40 16.22
N GLU A 71 16.26 15.28 16.85
CA GLU A 71 17.60 14.82 17.23
C GLU A 71 18.54 14.64 16.04
N ARG A 72 17.98 14.33 14.86
CA ARG A 72 18.73 14.15 13.62
C ARG A 72 18.75 15.36 12.71
N ASP A 73 18.16 16.47 13.15
CA ASP A 73 17.99 17.72 12.36
C ASP A 73 17.32 17.44 10.99
N ILE A 74 16.33 16.51 10.99
CA ILE A 74 15.58 16.16 9.79
C ILE A 74 14.42 17.11 9.62
N LYS A 75 14.46 17.90 8.55
CA LYS A 75 13.30 18.67 8.09
C LYS A 75 12.44 17.77 7.21
N LEU A 76 11.25 17.42 7.71
CA LEU A 76 10.31 16.57 6.95
C LEU A 76 9.64 17.39 5.83
N ASP A 77 9.73 16.90 4.59
CA ASP A 77 9.08 17.52 3.44
C ASP A 77 7.71 16.88 3.14
N VAL A 78 7.59 15.54 3.24
CA VAL A 78 6.35 14.80 2.94
C VAL A 78 6.04 13.80 4.05
N LEU A 79 4.81 13.86 4.56
CA LEU A 79 4.23 12.84 5.43
C LEU A 79 3.29 11.96 4.61
N VAL A 80 3.53 10.65 4.60
CA VAL A 80 2.64 9.71 3.92
C VAL A 80 2.07 8.69 4.89
N GLY A 81 0.97 8.03 4.53
CA GLY A 81 0.45 6.95 5.35
C GLY A 81 -0.86 6.36 4.84
N GLY A 82 -1.08 5.08 5.22
CA GLY A 82 -2.29 4.32 4.95
C GLY A 82 -3.00 3.90 6.24
N PRO A 83 -3.59 4.83 7.02
CA PRO A 83 -4.21 4.49 8.29
C PRO A 83 -5.38 3.50 8.08
N PRO A 84 -5.48 2.45 8.91
CA PRO A 84 -6.58 1.48 8.80
C PRO A 84 -7.92 2.15 9.04
N CYS A 85 -8.92 1.78 8.22
CA CYS A 85 -10.24 2.39 8.20
C CYS A 85 -11.31 1.30 7.96
N GLN A 86 -11.47 0.40 8.92
CA GLN A 86 -12.31 -0.79 8.74
C GLN A 86 -13.81 -0.47 8.73
N GLY A 87 -14.27 0.56 9.43
CA GLY A 87 -15.65 0.99 9.38
C GLY A 87 -16.14 1.52 8.02
N PHE A 88 -15.19 1.85 7.13
CA PHE A 88 -15.48 2.30 5.76
C PHE A 88 -15.15 1.24 4.70
N SER A 89 -14.62 0.08 5.09
CA SER A 89 -14.30 -0.99 4.15
C SER A 89 -15.56 -1.70 3.67
N ILE A 90 -15.64 -1.97 2.36
CA ILE A 90 -16.74 -2.75 1.76
C ILE A 90 -16.71 -4.20 2.24
N ALA A 91 -15.54 -4.72 2.61
CA ALA A 91 -15.34 -6.09 3.09
C ALA A 91 -15.44 -6.25 4.62
N GLY A 92 -15.62 -5.15 5.38
CA GLY A 92 -15.68 -5.16 6.83
C GLY A 92 -17.11 -4.95 7.39
N PRO A 93 -17.29 -5.02 8.72
CA PRO A 93 -18.58 -4.87 9.39
C PRO A 93 -19.22 -3.48 9.28
N ARG A 94 -18.52 -2.50 8.67
CA ARG A 94 -18.96 -1.10 8.48
C ARG A 94 -19.39 -0.41 9.77
N ASP A 95 -18.71 -0.71 10.88
CA ASP A 95 -18.99 -0.08 12.17
C ASP A 95 -18.37 1.33 12.21
N MET A 96 -19.22 2.34 12.22
CA MET A 96 -18.82 3.75 12.30
C MET A 96 -18.16 4.11 13.62
N ASN A 97 -18.37 3.32 14.68
CA ASN A 97 -17.78 3.52 16.00
C ASN A 97 -16.45 2.77 16.18
N ASP A 98 -15.97 2.09 15.14
CA ASP A 98 -14.68 1.41 15.18
C ASP A 98 -13.57 2.43 15.49
N LYS A 99 -12.88 2.23 16.60
CA LYS A 99 -11.78 3.11 17.06
C LYS A 99 -10.71 3.33 15.98
N ARG A 100 -10.50 2.34 15.10
CA ARG A 100 -9.54 2.43 13.99
C ARG A 100 -9.88 3.55 13.00
N ASN A 101 -11.12 4.00 12.94
CA ASN A 101 -11.53 5.12 12.12
C ASN A 101 -10.92 6.46 12.56
N SER A 102 -10.34 6.53 13.75
CA SER A 102 -9.66 7.73 14.27
C SER A 102 -8.13 7.71 14.09
N LEU A 103 -7.56 6.61 13.62
CA LEU A 103 -6.09 6.49 13.48
C LEU A 103 -5.46 7.51 12.52
N TYR A 104 -6.22 8.03 11.54
CA TYR A 104 -5.72 9.13 10.71
C TYR A 104 -5.41 10.41 11.51
N LEU A 105 -5.99 10.55 12.72
CA LEU A 105 -5.70 11.71 13.60
C LEU A 105 -4.25 11.74 14.06
N ALA A 106 -3.57 10.59 14.13
CA ALA A 106 -2.13 10.54 14.37
C ALA A 106 -1.35 11.25 13.24
N MET A 107 -1.81 11.11 11.97
CA MET A 107 -1.23 11.86 10.86
C MET A 107 -1.53 13.37 10.97
N VAL A 108 -2.75 13.74 11.37
CA VAL A 108 -3.14 15.15 11.59
C VAL A 108 -2.25 15.76 12.67
N GLU A 109 -2.09 15.09 13.81
CA GLU A 109 -1.27 15.57 14.93
C GLU A 109 0.20 15.72 14.54
N LEU A 110 0.80 14.70 13.91
CA LEU A 110 2.17 14.81 13.45
C LEU A 110 2.35 15.93 12.43
N ALA A 111 1.43 16.04 11.47
CA ALA A 111 1.46 17.11 10.46
C ALA A 111 1.35 18.51 11.08
N ASP A 112 0.52 18.68 12.12
CA ASP A 112 0.41 19.98 12.82
C ASP A 112 1.70 20.35 13.55
N ARG A 113 2.38 19.37 14.15
CA ARG A 113 3.61 19.59 14.94
C ARG A 113 4.85 19.82 14.08
N ILE A 114 5.01 19.05 13.00
CA ILE A 114 6.20 19.08 12.12
C ILE A 114 6.01 20.01 10.92
N LYS A 115 4.76 20.20 10.49
CA LYS A 115 4.37 21.06 9.37
C LYS A 115 5.11 20.73 8.06
N PRO A 116 5.05 19.45 7.58
CA PRO A 116 5.62 19.09 6.29
C PRO A 116 4.98 19.91 5.16
N GLN A 117 5.65 20.00 4.01
CA GLN A 117 5.11 20.73 2.85
C GLN A 117 3.89 20.03 2.25
N ALA A 118 3.90 18.69 2.27
CA ALA A 118 2.83 17.87 1.73
C ALA A 118 2.44 16.72 2.67
N VAL A 119 1.17 16.32 2.59
CA VAL A 119 0.64 15.12 3.23
C VAL A 119 -0.04 14.26 2.16
N VAL A 120 0.23 12.94 2.18
CA VAL A 120 -0.43 11.96 1.31
C VAL A 120 -1.03 10.86 2.17
N LEU A 121 -2.35 10.71 2.11
CA LEU A 121 -3.08 9.66 2.82
C LEU A 121 -3.75 8.73 1.83
N GLU A 122 -3.48 7.42 1.94
CA GLU A 122 -4.12 6.37 1.13
C GLU A 122 -5.24 5.71 1.92
N ASN A 123 -6.34 5.37 1.25
CA ASN A 123 -7.40 4.60 1.87
C ASN A 123 -8.25 3.82 0.85
N VAL A 124 -9.23 3.06 1.37
CA VAL A 124 -10.15 2.26 0.56
C VAL A 124 -11.24 3.11 -0.11
N PRO A 125 -11.77 2.69 -1.29
CA PRO A 125 -12.82 3.44 -2.01
C PRO A 125 -14.07 3.75 -1.18
N GLY A 126 -14.43 2.85 -0.24
CA GLY A 126 -15.56 3.02 0.65
C GLY A 126 -15.52 4.32 1.46
N MET A 127 -14.34 4.89 1.69
CA MET A 127 -14.16 6.18 2.35
C MET A 127 -14.93 7.32 1.66
N LEU A 128 -15.04 7.28 0.34
CA LEU A 128 -15.78 8.28 -0.45
C LEU A 128 -17.28 8.03 -0.50
N GLN A 129 -17.73 6.81 -0.23
CA GLN A 129 -19.12 6.40 -0.51
C GLN A 129 -19.93 6.10 0.74
N THR A 130 -19.33 5.43 1.75
CA THR A 130 -20.04 5.00 2.95
C THR A 130 -20.59 6.21 3.72
N ASN A 131 -21.88 6.17 4.05
CA ASN A 131 -22.61 7.23 4.73
C ASN A 131 -22.39 8.62 4.07
N GLY A 132 -22.55 8.67 2.75
CA GLY A 132 -22.37 9.91 1.98
C GLY A 132 -20.96 10.49 2.03
N GLY A 133 -19.93 9.66 2.29
CA GLY A 133 -18.52 10.10 2.31
C GLY A 133 -18.14 10.91 3.56
N ILE A 134 -18.78 10.66 4.70
CA ILE A 134 -18.50 11.37 5.95
C ILE A 134 -17.02 11.23 6.38
N GLY A 135 -16.41 10.05 6.16
CA GLY A 135 -14.99 9.82 6.48
C GLY A 135 -14.07 10.72 5.69
N ALA A 136 -14.31 10.81 4.38
CA ALA A 136 -13.52 11.69 3.51
C ALA A 136 -13.67 13.16 3.90
N ARG A 137 -14.90 13.60 4.19
CA ARG A 137 -15.12 15.01 4.64
C ARG A 137 -14.40 15.31 5.95
N ARG A 138 -14.43 14.40 6.94
CA ARG A 138 -13.71 14.59 8.21
C ARG A 138 -12.21 14.74 7.98
N ILE A 139 -11.59 13.88 7.18
CA ILE A 139 -10.17 14.00 6.84
C ILE A 139 -9.87 15.38 6.24
N VAL A 140 -10.65 15.81 5.24
CA VAL A 140 -10.46 17.12 4.59
C VAL A 140 -10.61 18.26 5.59
N GLU A 141 -11.63 18.23 6.46
CA GLU A 141 -11.90 19.25 7.46
C GLU A 141 -10.80 19.32 8.53
N ASP A 142 -10.32 18.18 9.04
CA ASP A 142 -9.32 18.16 10.10
C ASP A 142 -7.95 18.63 9.59
N PHE A 143 -7.54 18.21 8.39
CA PHE A 143 -6.32 18.75 7.78
C PHE A 143 -6.45 20.24 7.40
N LYS A 144 -7.65 20.70 7.02
CA LYS A 144 -7.90 22.13 6.77
C LYS A 144 -7.68 22.98 8.01
N LYS A 145 -8.08 22.50 9.20
CA LYS A 145 -7.87 23.21 10.47
C LYS A 145 -6.40 23.49 10.77
N ILE A 146 -5.50 22.63 10.26
CA ILE A 146 -4.04 22.76 10.45
C ILE A 146 -3.33 23.30 9.21
N GLY A 147 -4.08 23.85 8.23
CA GLY A 147 -3.55 24.62 7.10
C GLY A 147 -3.25 23.83 5.83
N TYR A 148 -3.78 22.60 5.68
CA TYR A 148 -3.63 21.83 4.44
C TYR A 148 -4.91 21.87 3.59
N VAL A 149 -4.75 22.00 2.29
CA VAL A 149 -5.84 21.85 1.31
C VAL A 149 -5.76 20.44 0.74
N MET A 150 -6.57 19.54 1.32
CA MET A 150 -6.62 18.13 0.91
C MET A 150 -7.53 17.92 -0.29
N ILE A 151 -7.04 17.24 -1.33
CA ILE A 151 -7.80 16.89 -2.54
C ILE A 151 -7.90 15.37 -2.61
N PRO A 152 -9.09 14.79 -2.50
CA PRO A 152 -9.29 13.35 -2.70
C PRO A 152 -9.44 12.99 -4.18
N LYS A 153 -8.80 11.91 -4.63
CA LYS A 153 -9.04 11.29 -5.95
C LYS A 153 -9.02 9.77 -5.83
N LEU A 154 -9.98 9.12 -6.46
CA LEU A 154 -9.98 7.67 -6.62
C LEU A 154 -9.07 7.31 -7.79
N LEU A 155 -8.04 6.51 -7.55
CA LEU A 155 -7.13 6.01 -8.57
C LEU A 155 -7.36 4.52 -8.80
N TYR A 156 -7.16 4.09 -10.03
CA TYR A 156 -7.22 2.69 -10.45
C TYR A 156 -5.82 2.22 -10.85
N ALA A 157 -5.28 1.25 -10.14
CA ALA A 157 -3.87 0.86 -10.27
C ALA A 157 -3.44 0.44 -11.70
N PRO A 158 -4.26 -0.29 -12.49
CA PRO A 158 -3.90 -0.62 -13.86
C PRO A 158 -3.66 0.58 -14.77
N ASP A 159 -4.37 1.72 -14.55
CA ASP A 159 -4.19 2.96 -15.32
C ASP A 159 -2.75 3.50 -15.22
N TYR A 160 -1.99 3.02 -14.23
CA TYR A 160 -0.60 3.42 -13.95
C TYR A 160 0.39 2.26 -14.15
N GLY A 161 0.00 1.20 -14.88
CA GLY A 161 0.86 0.08 -15.23
C GLY A 161 1.09 -0.95 -14.10
N ILE A 162 0.23 -0.95 -13.07
CA ILE A 162 0.28 -1.93 -11.98
C ILE A 162 -0.65 -3.10 -12.33
N PRO A 163 -0.16 -4.36 -12.38
CA PRO A 163 -0.93 -5.54 -12.78
C PRO A 163 -1.87 -6.03 -11.68
N GLN A 164 -2.65 -5.12 -11.10
CA GLN A 164 -3.62 -5.44 -10.06
C GLN A 164 -4.89 -4.58 -10.23
N MET A 165 -6.04 -5.23 -10.32
CA MET A 165 -7.35 -4.55 -10.40
C MET A 165 -7.74 -3.94 -9.04
N ARG A 166 -6.97 -2.92 -8.62
CA ARG A 166 -7.06 -2.27 -7.30
C ARG A 166 -7.48 -0.82 -7.43
N LYS A 167 -8.50 -0.42 -6.67
CA LYS A 167 -8.90 0.98 -6.51
C LYS A 167 -8.53 1.48 -5.13
N ARG A 168 -7.97 2.69 -5.06
CA ARG A 168 -7.66 3.38 -3.80
C ARG A 168 -7.95 4.85 -3.90
N VAL A 169 -8.44 5.43 -2.81
CA VAL A 169 -8.55 6.87 -2.69
C VAL A 169 -7.25 7.43 -2.11
N PHE A 170 -6.73 8.45 -2.76
CA PHE A 170 -5.62 9.22 -2.24
C PHE A 170 -6.11 10.61 -1.88
N PHE A 171 -5.72 11.08 -0.71
CA PHE A 171 -5.88 12.46 -0.29
C PHE A 171 -4.50 13.10 -0.34
N VAL A 172 -4.31 14.09 -1.20
CA VAL A 172 -3.04 14.84 -1.27
C VAL A 172 -3.30 16.26 -0.84
N GLY A 173 -2.53 16.71 0.14
CA GLY A 173 -2.66 18.06 0.70
C GLY A 173 -1.34 18.80 0.67
N LEU A 174 -1.39 20.06 0.22
CA LEU A 174 -0.29 21.01 0.30
C LEU A 174 -0.58 22.07 1.36
N ARG A 175 0.46 22.46 2.10
CA ARG A 175 0.31 23.34 3.26
C ARG A 175 0.18 24.83 2.94
N ASP A 176 0.61 25.28 1.76
CA ASP A 176 0.60 26.70 1.41
C ASP A 176 -0.82 27.29 1.20
N GLY A 177 -1.84 26.43 1.11
CA GLY A 177 -3.24 26.78 0.91
C GLY A 177 -3.55 27.47 -0.43
N LYS A 178 -2.56 27.65 -1.28
CA LYS A 178 -2.64 28.36 -2.57
C LYS A 178 -2.47 27.42 -3.75
N THR A 179 -1.53 26.48 -3.64
CA THR A 179 -1.24 25.52 -4.70
C THR A 179 -2.21 24.36 -4.62
N LYS A 180 -2.90 24.05 -5.71
CA LYS A 180 -3.70 22.85 -5.86
C LYS A 180 -2.83 21.73 -6.41
N PHE A 181 -2.86 20.57 -5.76
CA PHE A 181 -2.22 19.38 -6.31
C PHE A 181 -3.03 18.85 -7.48
N GLU A 182 -2.37 18.57 -8.60
CA GLU A 182 -2.96 17.92 -9.75
C GLU A 182 -2.49 16.46 -9.82
N PHE A 183 -3.44 15.55 -9.79
CA PHE A 183 -3.14 14.14 -9.92
C PHE A 183 -2.70 13.83 -11.36
N PRO A 184 -1.72 12.92 -11.53
CA PRO A 184 -1.31 12.50 -12.86
C PRO A 184 -2.47 11.86 -13.61
N GLU A 185 -2.53 12.08 -14.93
CA GLU A 185 -3.46 11.39 -15.79
C GLU A 185 -3.04 9.92 -15.97
N PRO A 186 -3.99 9.01 -16.30
CA PRO A 186 -3.68 7.65 -16.69
C PRO A 186 -2.59 7.58 -17.77
N VAL A 187 -1.63 6.67 -17.58
CA VAL A 187 -0.51 6.48 -18.51
C VAL A 187 -0.63 5.18 -19.32
N VAL A 188 -1.61 4.35 -18.98
CA VAL A 188 -1.90 3.08 -19.66
C VAL A 188 -3.40 3.00 -19.89
N ASP A 189 -3.81 2.77 -21.12
CA ASP A 189 -5.20 2.50 -21.45
C ASP A 189 -5.57 1.03 -21.20
N LYS A 190 -6.87 0.75 -21.16
CA LYS A 190 -7.39 -0.55 -20.74
C LYS A 190 -6.93 -1.73 -21.61
N GLU A 191 -6.65 -1.47 -22.87
CA GLU A 191 -6.23 -2.51 -23.85
C GLU A 191 -4.77 -2.91 -23.66
N HIS A 192 -4.00 -2.09 -22.93
CA HIS A 192 -2.57 -2.30 -22.68
C HIS A 192 -2.25 -2.57 -21.18
N TYR A 193 -3.26 -2.93 -20.39
CA TYR A 193 -3.01 -3.31 -18.99
C TYR A 193 -2.10 -4.53 -18.91
N VAL A 194 -1.09 -4.46 -18.03
CA VAL A 194 -0.18 -5.58 -17.79
C VAL A 194 -0.97 -6.77 -17.25
N THR A 195 -0.89 -7.89 -17.94
CA THR A 195 -1.57 -9.13 -17.57
C THR A 195 -0.85 -9.88 -16.46
N CYS A 196 -1.50 -10.87 -15.84
CA CYS A 196 -0.85 -11.74 -14.85
C CYS A 196 0.33 -12.49 -15.47
N GLU A 197 0.18 -13.00 -16.70
CA GLU A 197 1.27 -13.70 -17.41
C GLU A 197 2.47 -12.77 -17.63
N GLU A 198 2.24 -11.55 -18.08
CA GLU A 198 3.30 -10.56 -18.25
C GLU A 198 3.95 -10.16 -16.93
N ALA A 199 3.22 -10.21 -15.82
CA ALA A 199 3.73 -9.80 -14.52
C ALA A 199 4.58 -10.88 -13.84
N ILE A 200 4.11 -12.12 -13.83
CA ILE A 200 4.65 -13.23 -13.02
C ILE A 200 4.94 -14.52 -13.78
N GLY A 201 4.73 -14.55 -15.11
CA GLY A 201 4.94 -15.75 -15.92
C GLY A 201 6.39 -16.23 -16.00
N ASP A 202 7.34 -15.43 -15.50
CA ASP A 202 8.76 -15.74 -15.40
C ASP A 202 9.20 -16.30 -14.03
N LEU A 203 8.27 -16.42 -13.08
CA LEU A 203 8.54 -17.05 -11.79
C LEU A 203 8.63 -18.57 -11.91
N PRO A 204 9.44 -19.23 -11.07
CA PRO A 204 9.50 -20.70 -11.05
C PRO A 204 8.12 -21.32 -10.83
N SER A 205 7.81 -22.39 -11.53
CA SER A 205 6.56 -23.12 -11.32
C SER A 205 6.54 -23.73 -9.92
N LEU A 206 5.40 -23.61 -9.23
CA LEU A 206 5.11 -24.32 -7.99
C LEU A 206 4.35 -25.63 -8.22
N GLN A 207 4.39 -26.15 -9.46
CA GLN A 207 3.82 -27.44 -9.84
C GLN A 207 4.84 -28.25 -10.63
N THR A 208 4.83 -29.59 -10.39
CA THR A 208 5.52 -30.53 -11.25
C THR A 208 4.78 -30.66 -12.59
N GLU A 209 5.41 -31.29 -13.59
CA GLU A 209 4.76 -31.63 -14.87
C GLU A 209 3.52 -32.51 -14.67
N LYS A 210 3.45 -33.29 -13.58
CA LYS A 210 2.29 -34.12 -13.21
C LYS A 210 1.22 -33.36 -12.41
N GLY A 211 1.40 -32.04 -12.18
CA GLY A 211 0.46 -31.19 -11.45
C GLY A 211 0.55 -31.32 -9.91
N GLU A 212 1.56 -31.98 -9.38
CA GLU A 212 1.83 -32.02 -7.94
C GLU A 212 2.37 -30.67 -7.48
N ILE A 213 1.93 -30.18 -6.31
CA ILE A 213 2.37 -28.89 -5.77
C ILE A 213 3.78 -29.03 -5.21
N ILE A 214 4.68 -28.15 -5.66
CA ILE A 214 6.01 -27.94 -5.11
C ILE A 214 5.93 -26.79 -4.11
N TYR A 215 6.51 -26.96 -2.92
CA TYR A 215 6.47 -25.91 -1.90
C TYR A 215 7.30 -24.67 -2.25
N GLY A 216 8.32 -24.80 -3.09
CA GLY A 216 9.30 -23.76 -3.32
C GLY A 216 10.25 -23.55 -2.13
N GLU A 217 11.14 -22.59 -2.24
CA GLU A 217 12.11 -22.21 -1.22
C GLU A 217 11.99 -20.72 -0.91
N GLU A 218 12.42 -20.30 0.28
CA GLU A 218 12.43 -18.88 0.65
C GLU A 218 13.28 -18.05 -0.31
N ILE A 219 14.37 -18.62 -0.83
CA ILE A 219 15.28 -18.00 -1.79
C ILE A 219 15.52 -18.99 -2.92
N GLN A 220 15.16 -18.64 -4.14
CA GLN A 220 15.37 -19.49 -5.31
C GLN A 220 15.85 -18.68 -6.52
N ASP A 221 16.41 -19.37 -7.50
CA ASP A 221 16.82 -18.76 -8.76
C ASP A 221 15.62 -18.61 -9.71
N TYR A 222 15.69 -17.60 -10.56
CA TYR A 222 14.81 -17.54 -11.71
C TYR A 222 15.16 -18.67 -12.70
N THR A 223 14.15 -19.40 -13.14
CA THR A 223 14.33 -20.48 -14.12
C THR A 223 14.30 -19.99 -15.57
N MET A 224 13.77 -18.78 -15.80
CA MET A 224 13.62 -18.19 -17.11
C MET A 224 14.17 -16.76 -17.17
N LYS A 225 14.51 -16.28 -18.37
CA LYS A 225 14.84 -14.88 -18.61
C LYS A 225 13.58 -14.03 -18.58
N PRO A 226 13.66 -12.75 -18.19
CA PRO A 226 12.51 -11.85 -18.23
C PRO A 226 12.05 -11.67 -19.69
N ALA A 227 10.77 -11.93 -19.97
CA ALA A 227 10.20 -11.85 -21.31
C ALA A 227 9.85 -10.42 -21.73
N ASN A 228 9.55 -9.53 -20.78
CA ASN A 228 9.06 -8.18 -21.06
C ASN A 228 9.71 -7.11 -20.16
N SER A 229 9.35 -5.84 -20.36
CA SER A 229 9.90 -4.70 -19.62
C SER A 229 9.48 -4.68 -18.15
N TYR A 230 8.26 -5.14 -17.84
CA TYR A 230 7.78 -5.21 -16.47
C TYR A 230 8.62 -6.19 -15.64
N GLN A 231 8.80 -7.42 -16.12
CA GLN A 231 9.65 -8.43 -15.47
C GLN A 231 11.09 -7.95 -15.30
N ARG A 232 11.67 -7.32 -16.33
CA ARG A 232 13.03 -6.70 -16.22
C ARG A 232 13.09 -5.65 -15.11
N LYS A 233 12.07 -4.79 -15.01
CA LYS A 233 11.98 -3.78 -13.95
C LYS A 233 11.89 -4.43 -12.57
N MET A 234 11.04 -5.45 -12.40
CA MET A 234 10.87 -6.13 -11.10
C MET A 234 12.14 -6.86 -10.63
N ARG A 235 12.98 -7.33 -11.57
CA ARG A 235 14.25 -8.01 -11.27
C ARG A 235 15.44 -7.06 -11.10
N SER A 236 15.29 -5.77 -11.36
CA SER A 236 16.43 -4.82 -11.44
C SER A 236 17.29 -4.76 -10.18
N ASN A 237 16.69 -5.04 -9.01
CA ASN A 237 17.37 -5.00 -7.71
C ASN A 237 17.49 -6.37 -7.03
N SER A 238 17.08 -7.46 -7.69
CA SER A 238 17.17 -8.82 -7.14
C SER A 238 17.48 -9.83 -8.23
N GLY A 239 18.58 -10.55 -8.08
CA GLY A 239 18.91 -11.73 -8.91
C GLY A 239 18.18 -13.00 -8.48
N LYS A 240 17.39 -12.94 -7.42
CA LYS A 240 16.71 -14.08 -6.79
C LYS A 240 15.22 -13.84 -6.64
N VAL A 241 14.47 -14.92 -6.62
CA VAL A 241 13.05 -14.94 -6.23
C VAL A 241 12.98 -15.18 -4.73
N LEU A 242 12.32 -14.29 -3.99
CA LEU A 242 12.20 -14.36 -2.54
C LEU A 242 10.77 -14.70 -2.14
N ASN A 243 10.62 -15.54 -1.10
CA ASN A 243 9.33 -15.90 -0.51
C ASN A 243 8.30 -16.49 -1.51
N HIS A 244 8.77 -17.10 -2.60
CA HIS A 244 7.91 -17.75 -3.58
C HIS A 244 7.58 -19.17 -3.12
N ILE A 245 6.81 -19.27 -2.03
CA ILE A 245 6.46 -20.50 -1.36
C ILE A 245 4.98 -20.77 -1.57
N GLY A 246 4.67 -21.97 -2.10
CA GLY A 246 3.30 -22.43 -2.24
C GLY A 246 2.68 -22.83 -0.91
N SER A 247 1.41 -22.50 -0.71
CA SER A 247 0.60 -23.13 0.34
C SER A 247 -0.23 -24.25 -0.28
N ILE A 248 -0.39 -25.38 0.44
CA ILE A 248 -1.34 -26.42 0.02
C ILE A 248 -2.72 -26.10 0.61
N PRO A 249 -3.67 -25.61 -0.18
CA PRO A 249 -5.05 -25.51 0.27
C PRO A 249 -5.62 -26.90 0.56
N ILE A 250 -6.51 -27.01 1.52
CA ILE A 250 -7.28 -28.25 1.74
C ILE A 250 -8.00 -28.67 0.45
N GLU A 251 -8.25 -29.95 0.30
CA GLU A 251 -8.83 -30.53 -0.94
C GLU A 251 -10.11 -29.81 -1.40
N LYS A 252 -11.00 -29.49 -0.46
CA LYS A 252 -12.23 -28.71 -0.73
C LYS A 252 -11.92 -27.35 -1.38
N THR A 253 -10.95 -26.63 -0.85
CA THR A 253 -10.55 -25.30 -1.38
C THR A 253 -9.92 -25.45 -2.77
N ARG A 254 -9.08 -26.47 -2.99
CA ARG A 254 -8.51 -26.74 -4.33
C ARG A 254 -9.59 -27.01 -5.36
N LYS A 255 -10.60 -27.83 -4.99
CA LYS A 255 -11.75 -28.13 -5.85
C LYS A 255 -12.53 -26.84 -6.17
N MET A 256 -12.78 -25.99 -5.17
CA MET A 256 -13.43 -24.69 -5.39
C MET A 256 -12.64 -23.80 -6.35
N ILE A 257 -11.32 -23.68 -6.15
CA ILE A 257 -10.46 -22.88 -7.02
C ILE A 257 -10.51 -23.39 -8.47
N SER A 258 -10.46 -24.70 -8.67
CA SER A 258 -10.50 -25.32 -10.02
C SER A 258 -11.83 -25.11 -10.75
N LEU A 259 -12.91 -24.80 -10.03
CA LEU A 259 -14.23 -24.52 -10.59
C LEU A 259 -14.45 -23.03 -10.94
N VAL A 260 -13.55 -22.16 -10.54
CA VAL A 260 -13.64 -20.73 -10.91
C VAL A 260 -13.14 -20.55 -12.34
N PRO A 261 -14.00 -20.10 -13.29
CA PRO A 261 -13.57 -19.86 -14.66
C PRO A 261 -12.54 -18.73 -14.73
N GLU A 262 -11.68 -18.78 -15.76
CA GLU A 262 -10.72 -17.72 -16.02
C GLU A 262 -11.42 -16.34 -16.13
N GLY A 263 -10.81 -15.32 -15.55
CA GLY A 263 -11.37 -13.96 -15.49
C GLY A 263 -12.57 -13.78 -14.58
N LYS A 264 -12.96 -14.80 -13.80
CA LYS A 264 -14.07 -14.77 -12.84
C LYS A 264 -13.54 -14.82 -11.41
N ASN A 265 -14.44 -14.79 -10.43
CA ASN A 265 -14.14 -14.92 -9.01
C ASN A 265 -15.10 -15.93 -8.34
N TYR A 266 -15.02 -16.09 -7.02
CA TYR A 266 -15.82 -17.03 -6.24
C TYR A 266 -17.35 -16.93 -6.47
N LYS A 267 -17.87 -15.80 -6.93
CA LYS A 267 -19.30 -15.64 -7.25
C LYS A 267 -19.74 -16.44 -8.48
N ALA A 268 -18.78 -16.91 -9.29
CA ALA A 268 -19.06 -17.79 -10.42
C ALA A 268 -19.04 -19.28 -10.04
N LEU A 269 -18.78 -19.61 -8.78
CA LEU A 269 -18.87 -20.99 -8.30
C LEU A 269 -20.33 -21.51 -8.36
N PRO A 270 -20.52 -22.83 -8.57
CA PRO A 270 -21.80 -23.46 -8.39
C PRO A 270 -22.41 -23.15 -7.02
N GLU A 271 -23.74 -23.10 -6.94
CA GLU A 271 -24.48 -22.70 -5.70
C GLU A 271 -24.05 -23.54 -4.48
N GLU A 272 -23.77 -24.84 -4.67
CA GLU A 272 -23.31 -25.74 -3.61
C GLU A 272 -22.00 -25.32 -2.94
N TYR A 273 -21.22 -24.44 -3.59
CA TYR A 273 -19.95 -23.89 -3.08
C TYR A 273 -20.07 -22.41 -2.67
N GLN A 274 -21.21 -21.75 -2.90
CA GLN A 274 -21.41 -20.38 -2.51
C GLN A 274 -21.83 -20.31 -1.00
N GLY A 275 -21.27 -19.32 -0.28
CA GLY A 275 -21.60 -19.09 1.14
C GLY A 275 -20.82 -19.95 2.14
N ILE A 276 -19.74 -20.59 1.74
CA ILE A 276 -18.88 -21.43 2.60
C ILE A 276 -17.65 -20.63 3.11
N TYR A 277 -17.82 -19.37 3.39
CA TYR A 277 -16.78 -18.51 3.98
C TYR A 277 -17.20 -18.01 5.36
#